data_8fcf7f83d01e2071f04d9b52aa7347f8
#
_entry.id   8fcf7f83d01e2071f04d9b52aa7347f8
#
_cell.length_a   1.000
_cell.length_b   1.000
_cell.length_c   1.000
_cell.angle_alpha   90.00
_cell.angle_beta   90.00
_cell.angle_gamma   90.00
#
_symmetry.space_group_name_H-M   'P 1'
#
loop_
_entity.id
_entity.type
_entity.pdbx_description
1 polymer ?
#
loop_
_entity_poly.entity_id
_entity_poly.type
_entity_poly.pdbx_seq_one_letter_code
_entity_poly.pdbx_strand_id
1 'polypeptide(L)' 'MPCIQVKTNVKTDAKAAENIKKALGQAISCFPGKSEQWLLVSIQDDCTMFFGGQGEKAVAMVEV' A
#
# COMPACT_ATOMS: atom_id res chain seq x y z
N MET A 1 -6.68 -15.24 -4.69
CA MET A 1 -7.02 -13.99 -3.99
C MET A 1 -5.86 -13.01 -4.14
N PRO A 2 -6.07 -11.88 -4.80
CA PRO A 2 -4.98 -10.92 -4.92
C PRO A 2 -4.67 -10.26 -3.57
N CYS A 3 -3.42 -9.97 -3.37
CA CYS A 3 -2.96 -9.35 -2.13
C CYS A 3 -1.96 -8.25 -2.46
N ILE A 4 -2.19 -7.07 -1.92
CA ILE A 4 -1.27 -5.94 -2.07
C ILE A 4 -0.79 -5.53 -0.70
N GLN A 5 0.52 -5.49 -0.52
CA GLN A 5 1.15 -5.05 0.72
C GLN A 5 1.87 -3.74 0.48
N VAL A 6 1.62 -2.77 1.37
CA VAL A 6 2.30 -1.48 1.35
C VAL A 6 3.03 -1.30 2.67
N LYS A 7 4.32 -1.04 2.60
CA LYS A 7 5.12 -0.69 3.78
C LYS A 7 5.72 0.68 3.56
N THR A 8 5.63 1.54 4.56
CA THR A 8 6.18 2.89 4.47
C THR A 8 6.74 3.32 5.81
N ASN A 9 7.71 4.22 5.77
CA ASN A 9 8.25 4.82 6.98
C ASN A 9 7.47 6.07 7.42
N VAL A 10 6.48 6.48 6.64
CA VAL A 10 5.62 7.60 6.98
C VAL A 10 4.46 7.10 7.82
N LYS A 11 4.09 7.86 8.85
CA LYS A 11 2.91 7.53 9.64
C LYS A 11 1.65 7.95 8.88
N THR A 12 0.73 7.01 8.70
CA THR A 12 -0.53 7.29 8.01
C THR A 12 -1.67 7.28 9.01
N ASP A 13 -2.67 8.13 8.78
CA ASP A 13 -3.90 8.08 9.55
C ASP A 13 -4.93 7.18 8.84
N ALA A 14 -6.09 6.97 9.48
CA ALA A 14 -7.11 6.10 8.93
C ALA A 14 -7.62 6.60 7.58
N LYS A 15 -7.70 7.91 7.40
CA LYS A 15 -8.18 8.49 6.15
C LYS A 15 -7.20 8.25 5.01
N ALA A 16 -5.91 8.41 5.27
CA ALA A 16 -4.88 8.16 4.26
C ALA A 16 -4.87 6.68 3.86
N ALA A 17 -4.97 5.79 4.84
CA ALA A 17 -5.02 4.36 4.57
C ALA A 17 -6.24 4.00 3.73
N GLU A 18 -7.39 4.59 4.01
CA GLU A 18 -8.59 4.33 3.23
C GLU A 18 -8.48 4.86 1.81
N ASN A 19 -7.85 6.01 1.60
CA ASN A 19 -7.62 6.54 0.27
C ASN A 19 -6.70 5.63 -0.54
N ILE A 20 -5.67 5.09 0.08
CA ILE A 20 -4.77 4.13 -0.57
C ILE A 20 -5.55 2.87 -0.95
N LYS A 21 -6.37 2.37 -0.04
CA LYS A 21 -7.20 1.19 -0.30
C LYS A 21 -8.12 1.41 -1.49
N LYS A 22 -8.77 2.57 -1.57
CA LYS A 22 -9.66 2.89 -2.69
C LYS A 22 -8.91 2.95 -4.02
N ALA A 23 -7.75 3.58 -4.03
CA ALA A 23 -6.96 3.69 -5.26
C ALA A 23 -6.51 2.32 -5.74
N LEU A 24 -6.07 1.46 -4.82
CA LEU A 24 -5.64 0.10 -5.17
C LEU A 24 -6.81 -0.76 -5.63
N GLY A 25 -7.98 -0.61 -5.02
CA GLY A 25 -9.18 -1.33 -5.44
C GLY A 25 -9.60 -0.96 -6.85
N GLN A 26 -9.52 0.32 -7.20
CA GLN A 26 -9.82 0.77 -8.55
C GLN A 26 -8.81 0.25 -9.56
N ALA A 27 -7.54 0.23 -9.18
CA ALA A 27 -6.49 -0.27 -10.06
C ALA A 27 -6.67 -1.76 -10.34
N ILE A 28 -6.99 -2.56 -9.33
CA ILE A 28 -7.12 -4.01 -9.51
C ILE A 28 -8.33 -4.36 -10.37
N SER A 29 -9.38 -3.55 -10.34
CA SER A 29 -10.56 -3.82 -11.13
C SER A 29 -10.36 -3.62 -12.64
N CYS A 30 -9.24 -3.02 -13.04
CA CYS A 30 -8.86 -2.91 -14.44
C CYS A 30 -8.38 -4.25 -15.02
N PHE A 31 -8.10 -5.24 -14.19
CA PHE A 31 -7.63 -6.56 -14.66
C PHE A 31 -8.81 -7.51 -14.78
N PRO A 32 -8.95 -8.20 -15.94
CA PRO A 32 -10.04 -9.16 -16.13
C PRO A 32 -10.02 -10.26 -15.07
N GLY A 33 -11.19 -10.56 -14.54
CA GLY A 33 -11.34 -11.61 -13.54
C GLY A 33 -10.90 -11.23 -12.13
N LYS A 34 -10.51 -9.98 -11.91
CA LYS A 34 -10.12 -9.50 -10.60
C LYS A 34 -11.05 -8.39 -10.15
N SER A 35 -11.35 -8.34 -8.86
CA SER A 35 -12.23 -7.33 -8.31
C SER A 35 -11.78 -6.98 -6.88
N GLU A 36 -12.17 -5.79 -6.43
CA GLU A 36 -11.89 -5.33 -5.08
C GLU A 36 -12.47 -6.26 -4.02
N GLN A 37 -13.56 -6.93 -4.33
CA GLN A 37 -14.23 -7.84 -3.42
C GLN A 37 -13.29 -8.93 -2.89
N TRP A 38 -12.32 -9.35 -3.71
CA TRP A 38 -11.39 -10.42 -3.35
C TRP A 38 -9.99 -9.90 -3.07
N LEU A 39 -9.82 -8.58 -2.99
CA LEU A 39 -8.51 -7.96 -2.80
C LEU A 39 -8.23 -7.80 -1.31
N LEU A 40 -7.08 -8.32 -0.89
CA LEU A 40 -6.54 -8.05 0.44
C LEU A 40 -5.52 -6.92 0.33
N VAL A 41 -5.75 -5.84 1.04
CA VAL A 41 -4.82 -4.72 1.13
C VAL A 41 -4.28 -4.65 2.56
N SER A 42 -2.97 -4.71 2.68
CA SER A 42 -2.29 -4.59 3.97
C SER A 42 -1.39 -3.35 3.93
N ILE A 43 -1.58 -2.45 4.88
CA ILE A 43 -0.78 -1.23 4.98
C ILE A 43 -0.07 -1.25 6.32
N GLN A 44 1.25 -1.18 6.26
CA GLN A 44 2.10 -1.11 7.44
C GLN A 44 2.86 0.21 7.39
N ASP A 45 2.53 1.10 8.31
CA ASP A 45 3.13 2.43 8.36
C ASP A 45 4.16 2.54 9.49
N ASP A 46 4.79 3.70 9.57
CA ASP A 46 5.73 4.04 10.65
C ASP A 46 6.85 3.01 10.78
N CYS A 47 7.29 2.44 9.66
CA CYS A 47 8.36 1.46 9.63
C CYS A 47 9.71 2.15 9.61
N THR A 48 10.72 1.49 10.20
CA THR A 48 12.09 1.94 10.06
C THR A 48 12.61 1.46 8.72
N MET A 49 12.91 2.38 7.81
CA MET A 49 13.33 2.05 6.45
C MET A 49 14.47 2.94 6.01
N PHE A 50 15.40 2.34 5.26
CA PHE A 50 16.53 3.06 4.71
C PHE A 50 16.58 2.82 3.21
N PHE A 51 16.71 3.89 2.45
CA PHE A 51 16.88 3.81 1.02
C PHE A 51 18.15 4.56 0.64
N GLY A 52 19.09 3.84 0.03
CA GLY A 52 20.39 4.42 -0.29
C GLY A 52 21.16 4.88 0.93
N GLY A 53 20.97 4.22 2.08
CA GLY A 53 21.60 4.56 3.33
C GLY A 53 20.97 5.73 4.09
N GLN A 54 19.86 6.28 3.56
CA GLN A 54 19.16 7.42 4.18
C GLN A 54 17.85 6.97 4.76
N GLY A 55 17.60 7.34 6.03
CA GLY A 55 16.36 7.02 6.71
C GLY A 55 15.41 8.19 6.92
N GLU A 56 15.76 9.37 6.40
CA GLU A 56 14.99 10.59 6.62
C GLU A 56 13.94 10.88 5.56
N LYS A 57 14.09 10.29 4.37
CA LYS A 57 13.17 10.53 3.28
C LYS A 57 11.96 9.62 3.38
N ALA A 58 10.82 10.12 2.93
CA ALA A 58 9.62 9.30 2.82
C ALA A 58 9.82 8.26 1.75
N VAL A 59 9.65 6.98 2.11
CA VAL A 59 9.77 5.87 1.17
C VAL A 59 8.61 4.90 1.39
N ALA A 60 8.29 4.16 0.35
CA ALA A 60 7.26 3.14 0.41
C ALA A 60 7.68 1.96 -0.45
N MET A 61 7.35 0.77 0.04
CA MET A 61 7.53 -0.47 -0.70
C MET A 61 6.15 -1.07 -0.96
N VAL A 62 5.87 -1.34 -2.23
CA VAL A 62 4.59 -1.93 -2.64
C VAL A 62 4.87 -3.28 -3.25
N GLU A 63 4.19 -4.30 -2.74
CA GLU A 63 4.34 -5.69 -3.20
C GLU A 63 2.97 -6.23 -3.58
N VAL A 64 2.91 -6.83 -4.74
CA VAL A 64 1.68 -7.38 -5.30
C VAL A 64 1.71 -8.89 -5.36
#